data_3da1c73594672cc3fea9a70664b42e64
#
_entry.id   3da1c73594672cc3fea9a70664b42e64
#
_cell.length_a   1.000
_cell.length_b   1.000
_cell.length_c   1.000
_cell.angle_alpha   90.00
_cell.angle_beta   90.00
_cell.angle_gamma   90.00
#
_symmetry.space_group_name_H-M   'P 1'
#
loop_
_entity.id
_entity.type
_entity.pdbx_description
1 polymer ?
#
loop_
_entity_poly.entity_id
_entity_poly.type
_entity_poly.pdbx_seq_one_letter_code
_entity_poly.pdbx_strand_id
1 'polypeptide(L)'
;AFDVIFWYGEDVTDRTFLERVELTNHFGNRKIKVFTEEMANEAKENDWEGFILRKADDQITFTMNGKPKRKGSYKFKFIETTDCIVTKVSNGSGKHEVRFARFRLAQYENSPFFDEPVLVDCGWAGGGRLGEENMDILTSELLEKGYKLEKTELKEEDWFVVEFEYQRRQDRNSKGQLCFELP
;
A
#
# COMPACT_ATOMS: atom_id res chain seq x y z
N ALA A 1 14.54 4.23 19.68
CA ALA A 1 14.15 5.57 19.24
C ALA A 1 14.35 5.71 17.72
N PHE A 2 13.51 6.48 17.02
CA PHE A 2 13.63 6.67 15.56
C PHE A 2 14.34 7.98 15.21
N ASP A 3 14.25 8.95 16.10
CA ASP A 3 14.84 10.27 16.01
C ASP A 3 14.77 10.95 17.38
N VAL A 4 15.53 12.02 17.60
CA VAL A 4 15.54 12.82 18.83
C VAL A 4 15.13 14.25 18.50
N ILE A 5 14.18 14.78 19.25
CA ILE A 5 13.70 16.16 19.16
C ILE A 5 14.23 16.99 20.33
N PHE A 6 14.30 16.37 21.51
CA PHE A 6 14.86 16.97 22.70
C PHE A 6 15.89 16.05 23.35
N TRP A 7 16.99 16.63 23.78
CA TRP A 7 18.06 15.93 24.45
C TRP A 7 18.48 16.68 25.72
N TYR A 8 18.28 16.03 26.88
CA TYR A 8 18.49 16.66 28.20
C TYR A 8 17.82 18.04 28.37
N GLY A 9 16.65 18.23 27.80
CA GLY A 9 15.89 19.49 27.88
C GLY A 9 16.20 20.51 26.79
N GLU A 10 17.19 20.26 25.94
CA GLU A 10 17.53 21.11 24.79
C GLU A 10 16.77 20.66 23.54
N ASP A 11 16.27 21.62 22.76
CA ASP A 11 15.74 21.38 21.43
C ASP A 11 16.91 21.10 20.48
N VAL A 12 16.90 19.95 19.81
CA VAL A 12 17.94 19.51 18.86
C VAL A 12 17.41 19.36 17.43
N THR A 13 16.29 19.97 17.13
CA THR A 13 15.64 19.85 15.80
C THR A 13 16.39 20.57 14.69
N ASP A 14 17.20 21.55 15.02
CA ASP A 14 18.12 22.30 14.13
C ASP A 14 19.39 21.52 13.78
N ARG A 15 19.73 20.48 14.55
CA ARG A 15 20.83 19.58 14.23
C ARG A 15 20.51 18.74 13.01
N THR A 16 21.55 18.32 12.30
CA THR A 16 21.44 17.38 11.18
C THR A 16 20.91 16.01 11.65
N PHE A 17 20.38 15.22 10.73
CA PHE A 17 19.91 13.87 11.04
C PHE A 17 21.03 12.99 11.64
N LEU A 18 22.24 13.07 11.09
CA LEU A 18 23.38 12.30 11.61
C LEU A 18 23.71 12.68 13.05
N GLU A 19 23.79 13.98 13.37
CA GLU A 19 24.06 14.44 14.74
C GLU A 19 22.99 13.97 15.73
N ARG A 20 21.71 14.02 15.34
CA ARG A 20 20.62 13.52 16.18
C ARG A 20 20.66 11.99 16.37
N VAL A 21 21.12 11.26 15.33
CA VAL A 21 21.30 9.81 15.42
C VAL A 21 22.39 9.43 16.41
N GLU A 22 23.50 10.16 16.44
CA GLU A 22 24.57 9.93 17.40
C GLU A 22 24.04 10.01 18.84
N LEU A 23 23.12 10.93 19.13
CA LEU A 23 22.45 10.98 20.42
C LEU A 23 21.62 9.71 20.72
N THR A 24 21.05 9.07 19.71
CA THR A 24 20.25 7.85 19.90
C THR A 24 21.10 6.61 20.18
N ASN A 25 22.39 6.62 19.87
CA ASN A 25 23.28 5.48 20.11
C ASN A 25 23.35 5.08 21.58
N HIS A 26 23.02 5.98 22.50
CA HIS A 26 22.91 5.68 23.93
C HIS A 26 21.73 4.78 24.30
N PHE A 27 20.72 4.65 23.41
CA PHE A 27 19.48 3.89 23.66
C PHE A 27 19.40 2.54 22.93
N GLY A 28 20.51 2.07 22.34
CA GLY A 28 20.57 0.77 21.68
C GLY A 28 20.85 0.83 20.18
N ASN A 29 21.43 -0.24 19.72
CA ASN A 29 22.09 -0.42 18.44
C ASN A 29 21.19 -0.22 17.20
N ARG A 30 20.97 1.01 16.75
CA ARG A 30 20.56 1.24 15.37
C ARG A 30 21.78 1.49 14.51
N LYS A 31 22.11 0.50 13.71
CA LYS A 31 23.11 0.67 12.66
C LYS A 31 22.44 1.43 11.50
N ILE A 32 22.65 2.73 11.44
CA ILE A 32 22.39 3.49 10.23
C ILE A 32 23.52 3.18 9.27
N LYS A 33 23.17 2.73 8.08
CA LYS A 33 24.12 2.42 7.03
C LYS A 33 23.92 3.42 5.89
N VAL A 34 24.98 3.73 5.16
CA VAL A 34 24.87 4.40 3.87
C VAL A 34 24.14 3.46 2.92
N PHE A 35 23.12 3.95 2.23
CA PHE A 35 22.32 3.14 1.31
C PHE A 35 23.14 2.68 0.11
N THR A 36 23.04 1.41 -0.22
CA THR A 36 23.62 0.77 -1.42
C THR A 36 22.56 -0.10 -2.11
N GLU A 37 22.80 -0.46 -3.38
CA GLU A 37 21.92 -1.38 -4.12
C GLU A 37 21.88 -2.78 -3.47
N GLU A 38 23.01 -3.24 -2.94
CA GLU A 38 23.08 -4.53 -2.25
C GLU A 38 22.14 -4.58 -1.04
N MET A 39 22.01 -3.45 -0.32
CA MET A 39 21.05 -3.36 0.79
C MET A 39 19.60 -3.42 0.32
N ALA A 40 19.28 -2.89 -0.85
CA ALA A 40 17.94 -3.01 -1.41
C ALA A 40 17.64 -4.47 -1.80
N ASN A 41 18.61 -5.18 -2.35
CA ASN A 41 18.48 -6.59 -2.68
C ASN A 41 18.37 -7.45 -1.40
N GLU A 42 19.23 -7.21 -0.41
CA GLU A 42 19.16 -7.86 0.91
C GLU A 42 17.77 -7.67 1.56
N ALA A 43 17.20 -6.47 1.46
CA ALA A 43 15.89 -6.18 2.01
C ALA A 43 14.77 -6.95 1.28
N LYS A 44 14.86 -7.11 -0.05
CA LYS A 44 13.93 -7.93 -0.83
C LYS A 44 14.05 -9.41 -0.48
N GLU A 45 15.27 -9.94 -0.44
CA GLU A 45 15.54 -11.35 -0.11
C GLU A 45 15.08 -11.73 1.29
N ASN A 46 15.13 -10.79 2.24
CA ASN A 46 14.66 -10.98 3.62
C ASN A 46 13.19 -10.59 3.82
N ASP A 47 12.43 -10.35 2.74
CA ASP A 47 11.00 -10.04 2.78
C ASP A 47 10.65 -8.84 3.69
N TRP A 48 11.50 -7.79 3.66
CA TRP A 48 11.23 -6.55 4.41
C TRP A 48 10.14 -5.74 3.71
N GLU A 49 9.32 -5.02 4.47
CA GLU A 49 8.29 -4.10 3.92
C GLU A 49 8.90 -3.01 3.00
N GLY A 50 10.17 -2.67 3.24
CA GLY A 50 10.88 -1.61 2.57
C GLY A 50 11.85 -0.90 3.52
N PHE A 51 12.23 0.33 3.21
CA PHE A 51 13.15 1.10 4.01
C PHE A 51 12.83 2.59 3.99
N ILE A 52 13.41 3.32 4.93
CA ILE A 52 13.32 4.77 4.99
C ILE A 52 14.69 5.35 4.68
N LEU A 53 14.78 6.07 3.56
CA LEU A 53 15.95 6.86 3.22
C LEU A 53 15.85 8.23 3.88
N ARG A 54 16.96 8.70 4.47
CA ARG A 54 17.05 10.04 5.01
C ARG A 54 18.32 10.71 4.53
N LYS A 55 18.21 11.99 4.19
CA LYS A 55 19.40 12.81 3.96
C LYS A 55 20.15 12.99 5.27
N ALA A 56 21.48 12.88 5.20
CA ALA A 56 22.36 13.03 6.35
C ALA A 56 22.24 14.38 7.04
N ASP A 57 22.01 15.42 6.26
CA ASP A 57 21.90 16.83 6.67
C ASP A 57 20.45 17.27 6.95
N ASP A 58 19.47 16.34 6.95
CA ASP A 58 18.06 16.69 7.16
C ASP A 58 17.80 17.22 8.58
N GLN A 59 17.16 18.38 8.64
CA GLN A 59 16.71 19.03 9.89
C GLN A 59 15.19 18.83 10.05
N ILE A 60 14.71 18.94 11.28
CA ILE A 60 13.28 18.88 11.57
C ILE A 60 12.73 20.30 11.59
N THR A 61 11.75 20.57 10.76
CA THR A 61 10.94 21.78 10.82
C THR A 61 9.53 21.43 11.28
N PHE A 62 8.78 22.42 11.75
CA PHE A 62 7.40 22.21 12.17
C PHE A 62 6.44 22.88 11.19
N THR A 63 5.29 22.25 10.98
CA THR A 63 4.16 22.88 10.29
C THR A 63 3.51 23.92 11.19
N MET A 64 2.66 24.78 10.65
CA MET A 64 1.88 25.74 11.44
C MET A 64 1.05 25.09 12.55
N ASN A 65 0.70 23.80 12.40
CA ASN A 65 -0.05 23.02 13.40
C ASN A 65 0.87 22.24 14.37
N GLY A 66 2.15 22.59 14.45
CA GLY A 66 3.13 21.96 15.35
C GLY A 66 3.52 20.54 15.00
N LYS A 67 3.15 20.01 13.82
CA LYS A 67 3.57 18.67 13.37
C LYS A 67 4.98 18.72 12.80
N PRO A 68 5.87 17.78 13.18
CA PRO A 68 7.22 17.71 12.64
C PRO A 68 7.18 17.39 11.13
N LYS A 69 7.96 18.14 10.36
CA LYS A 69 8.15 17.97 8.92
C LYS A 69 9.62 17.66 8.64
N ARG A 70 9.86 16.58 7.94
CA ARG A 70 11.19 16.14 7.48
C ARG A 70 11.20 16.18 5.97
N LYS A 71 11.95 17.13 5.38
CA LYS A 71 12.02 17.31 3.92
C LYS A 71 12.90 16.25 3.24
N GLY A 72 13.88 15.72 3.95
CA GLY A 72 14.86 14.76 3.45
C GLY A 72 14.57 13.31 3.79
N SER A 73 13.31 12.96 4.16
CA SER A 73 12.92 11.58 4.47
C SER A 73 12.01 11.02 3.40
N TYR A 74 12.37 9.85 2.87
CA TYR A 74 11.65 9.16 1.80
C TYR A 74 11.35 7.74 2.26
N LYS A 75 10.07 7.36 2.25
CA LYS A 75 9.66 5.98 2.48
C LYS A 75 9.67 5.24 1.16
N PHE A 76 10.46 4.19 1.09
CA PHE A 76 10.51 3.26 -0.03
C PHE A 76 9.85 1.96 0.40
N LYS A 77 8.84 1.51 -0.34
CA LYS A 77 8.15 0.25 -0.12
C LYS A 77 8.36 -0.65 -1.33
N PHE A 78 8.56 -1.93 -1.09
CA PHE A 78 8.49 -2.91 -2.16
C PHE A 78 7.01 -3.12 -2.52
N ILE A 79 6.73 -3.05 -3.81
CA ILE A 79 5.39 -3.23 -4.37
C ILE A 79 5.50 -4.31 -5.43
N GLU A 80 4.59 -5.26 -5.35
CA GLU A 80 4.39 -6.31 -6.34
C GLU A 80 3.07 -6.08 -7.03
N THR A 81 2.91 -6.66 -8.22
CA THR A 81 1.65 -6.64 -8.95
C THR A 81 1.16 -8.05 -9.21
N THR A 82 -0.13 -8.21 -9.32
CA THR A 82 -0.77 -9.46 -9.74
C THR A 82 -2.08 -9.15 -10.44
N ASP A 83 -2.44 -10.00 -11.39
CA ASP A 83 -3.73 -9.90 -12.06
C ASP A 83 -4.82 -10.48 -11.17
N CYS A 84 -5.90 -9.74 -11.04
CA CYS A 84 -7.08 -10.17 -10.31
C CYS A 84 -8.34 -10.00 -11.19
N ILE A 85 -9.27 -10.94 -11.05
CA ILE A 85 -10.59 -10.87 -11.66
C ILE A 85 -11.50 -10.04 -10.76
N VAL A 86 -12.21 -9.07 -11.34
CA VAL A 86 -13.25 -8.31 -10.64
C VAL A 86 -14.57 -9.04 -10.80
N THR A 87 -15.12 -9.50 -9.68
CA THR A 87 -16.38 -10.26 -9.63
C THR A 87 -17.57 -9.46 -9.12
N LYS A 88 -17.31 -8.39 -8.35
CA LYS A 88 -18.32 -7.46 -7.83
C LYS A 88 -17.80 -6.04 -7.85
N VAL A 89 -18.68 -5.10 -7.97
CA VAL A 89 -18.38 -3.66 -7.93
C VAL A 89 -19.24 -2.96 -6.87
N SER A 90 -18.78 -1.81 -6.42
CA SER A 90 -19.58 -0.93 -5.55
C SER A 90 -19.19 0.51 -5.80
N ASN A 91 -20.11 1.43 -5.59
CA ASN A 91 -19.79 2.85 -5.56
C ASN A 91 -18.73 3.15 -4.47
N GLY A 92 -18.01 4.24 -4.67
CA GLY A 92 -17.04 4.75 -3.70
C GLY A 92 -17.70 5.54 -2.56
N SER A 93 -16.93 6.38 -1.93
CA SER A 93 -17.39 7.32 -0.90
C SER A 93 -16.93 8.75 -1.21
N GLY A 94 -17.63 9.75 -0.69
CA GLY A 94 -17.37 11.16 -0.95
C GLY A 94 -17.43 11.49 -2.44
N LYS A 95 -16.37 12.06 -3.01
CA LYS A 95 -16.34 12.42 -4.45
C LYS A 95 -16.50 11.24 -5.42
N HIS A 96 -16.38 10.02 -4.94
CA HIS A 96 -16.50 8.79 -5.74
C HIS A 96 -17.85 8.08 -5.56
N GLU A 97 -18.84 8.69 -4.90
CA GLU A 97 -20.17 8.09 -4.71
C GLU A 97 -20.93 7.89 -6.03
N VAL A 98 -20.59 8.69 -7.05
CA VAL A 98 -21.24 8.67 -8.36
C VAL A 98 -20.58 7.73 -9.37
N ARG A 99 -19.64 6.89 -8.93
CA ARG A 99 -18.90 5.96 -9.79
C ARG A 99 -18.58 4.65 -9.09
N PHE A 100 -18.39 3.59 -9.86
CA PHE A 100 -17.82 2.35 -9.34
C PHE A 100 -16.34 2.57 -9.00
N ALA A 101 -16.00 2.54 -7.73
CA ALA A 101 -14.67 2.83 -7.22
C ALA A 101 -14.17 1.80 -6.18
N ARG A 102 -14.93 0.72 -5.98
CA ARG A 102 -14.56 -0.41 -5.13
C ARG A 102 -14.81 -1.70 -5.89
N PHE A 103 -13.84 -2.60 -5.85
CA PHE A 103 -13.81 -3.83 -6.65
C PHE A 103 -13.59 -5.03 -5.74
N ARG A 104 -14.40 -6.07 -5.90
CA ARG A 104 -14.19 -7.37 -5.28
C ARG A 104 -13.30 -8.18 -6.17
N LEU A 105 -12.13 -8.52 -5.66
CA LEU A 105 -11.09 -9.22 -6.39
C LEU A 105 -11.15 -10.72 -6.13
N ALA A 106 -10.83 -11.51 -7.13
CA ALA A 106 -10.68 -12.95 -7.05
C ALA A 106 -9.51 -13.42 -7.94
N GLN A 107 -8.96 -14.59 -7.64
CA GLN A 107 -7.93 -15.25 -8.45
C GLN A 107 -8.24 -16.74 -8.58
N TYR A 108 -7.85 -17.34 -9.69
CA TYR A 108 -7.85 -18.80 -9.82
C TYR A 108 -6.61 -19.37 -9.13
N GLU A 109 -6.80 -20.38 -8.30
CA GLU A 109 -5.75 -21.13 -7.65
C GLU A 109 -5.89 -22.61 -7.87
N ASN A 110 -4.78 -23.31 -8.05
CA ASN A 110 -4.76 -24.75 -8.06
C ASN A 110 -5.15 -25.30 -6.68
N SER A 111 -6.09 -26.20 -6.66
CA SER A 111 -6.54 -26.85 -5.44
C SER A 111 -5.99 -28.28 -5.39
N PRO A 112 -5.49 -28.75 -4.24
CA PRO A 112 -5.08 -30.13 -4.10
C PRO A 112 -6.27 -31.12 -4.09
N PHE A 113 -7.49 -30.62 -4.05
CA PHE A 113 -8.72 -31.42 -3.97
C PHE A 113 -9.54 -31.43 -5.26
N PHE A 114 -9.20 -30.62 -6.24
CA PHE A 114 -9.90 -30.48 -7.51
C PHE A 114 -8.91 -30.46 -8.65
N ASP A 115 -9.24 -31.13 -9.75
CA ASP A 115 -8.42 -31.17 -10.96
C ASP A 115 -8.37 -29.81 -11.69
N GLU A 116 -9.40 -28.97 -11.49
CA GLU A 116 -9.49 -27.65 -12.07
C GLU A 116 -9.19 -26.54 -11.03
N PRO A 117 -8.60 -25.42 -11.48
CA PRO A 117 -8.39 -24.27 -10.61
C PRO A 117 -9.71 -23.74 -10.04
N VAL A 118 -9.71 -23.41 -8.76
CA VAL A 118 -10.86 -22.81 -8.07
C VAL A 118 -10.73 -21.30 -7.94
N LEU A 119 -11.81 -20.59 -8.16
CA LEU A 119 -11.85 -19.14 -7.97
C LEU A 119 -11.86 -18.81 -6.47
N VAL A 120 -10.83 -18.12 -6.02
CA VAL A 120 -10.64 -17.74 -4.62
C VAL A 120 -10.83 -16.25 -4.46
N ASP A 121 -11.65 -15.89 -3.50
CA ASP A 121 -11.94 -14.49 -3.14
C ASP A 121 -10.71 -13.82 -2.49
N CYS A 122 -10.33 -12.66 -2.99
CA CYS A 122 -9.19 -11.86 -2.52
C CYS A 122 -9.61 -10.62 -1.71
N GLY A 123 -10.91 -10.41 -1.51
CA GLY A 123 -11.40 -9.26 -0.77
C GLY A 123 -11.73 -8.04 -1.63
N TRP A 124 -11.94 -6.89 -0.98
CA TRP A 124 -12.27 -5.63 -1.61
C TRP A 124 -11.05 -4.73 -1.75
N ALA A 125 -10.90 -4.11 -2.91
CA ALA A 125 -9.91 -3.08 -3.18
C ALA A 125 -10.57 -1.76 -3.62
N GLY A 126 -9.90 -0.65 -3.37
CA GLY A 126 -10.30 0.65 -3.90
C GLY A 126 -9.67 0.93 -5.25
N GLY A 127 -10.42 1.58 -6.14
CA GLY A 127 -9.97 1.95 -7.49
C GLY A 127 -9.08 3.20 -7.57
N GLY A 128 -8.51 3.66 -6.45
CA GLY A 128 -7.79 4.94 -6.39
C GLY A 128 -6.65 5.10 -7.40
N ARG A 129 -5.98 4.01 -7.78
CA ARG A 129 -4.91 4.02 -8.79
C ARG A 129 -5.40 3.87 -10.23
N LEU A 130 -6.64 3.45 -10.42
CA LEU A 130 -7.26 3.37 -11.75
C LEU A 130 -7.42 4.76 -12.39
N GLY A 131 -7.50 5.80 -11.55
CA GLY A 131 -7.75 7.17 -11.99
C GLY A 131 -9.24 7.46 -12.19
N GLU A 132 -9.61 8.74 -12.11
CA GLU A 132 -11.02 9.13 -12.19
C GLU A 132 -11.61 8.87 -13.57
N GLU A 133 -10.86 9.14 -14.63
CA GLU A 133 -11.28 8.93 -16.02
C GLU A 133 -11.62 7.45 -16.30
N ASN A 134 -10.73 6.53 -15.94
CA ASN A 134 -10.97 5.10 -16.14
C ASN A 134 -12.14 4.59 -15.29
N MET A 135 -12.31 5.11 -14.07
CA MET A 135 -13.49 4.79 -13.25
C MET A 135 -14.78 5.31 -13.86
N ASP A 136 -14.76 6.48 -14.52
CA ASP A 136 -15.94 7.04 -15.21
C ASP A 136 -16.30 6.21 -16.45
N ILE A 137 -15.31 5.81 -17.25
CA ILE A 137 -15.51 4.93 -18.41
C ILE A 137 -16.15 3.61 -17.95
N LEU A 138 -15.51 2.93 -16.99
CA LEU A 138 -16.02 1.66 -16.45
C LEU A 138 -17.45 1.81 -15.87
N THR A 139 -17.70 2.91 -15.17
CA THR A 139 -19.02 3.17 -14.61
C THR A 139 -20.09 3.31 -15.71
N SER A 140 -19.77 4.04 -16.78
CA SER A 140 -20.68 4.21 -17.92
C SER A 140 -20.98 2.87 -18.61
N GLU A 141 -19.95 2.07 -18.87
CA GLU A 141 -20.09 0.75 -19.49
C GLU A 141 -20.97 -0.20 -18.65
N LEU A 142 -20.75 -0.24 -17.34
CA LEU A 142 -21.54 -1.12 -16.46
C LEU A 142 -22.98 -0.63 -16.30
N LEU A 143 -23.23 0.70 -16.27
CA LEU A 143 -24.57 1.25 -16.25
C LEU A 143 -25.34 0.95 -17.55
N GLU A 144 -24.68 1.03 -18.71
CA GLU A 144 -25.27 0.65 -20.02
C GLU A 144 -25.66 -0.82 -20.07
N LYS A 145 -24.89 -1.71 -19.40
CA LYS A 145 -25.23 -3.12 -19.22
C LYS A 145 -26.35 -3.37 -18.20
N GLY A 146 -26.86 -2.32 -17.56
CA GLY A 146 -27.98 -2.39 -16.62
C GLY A 146 -27.60 -2.64 -15.16
N TYR A 147 -26.32 -2.55 -14.81
CA TYR A 147 -25.90 -2.62 -13.41
C TYR A 147 -26.27 -1.31 -12.69
N LYS A 148 -26.63 -1.41 -11.41
CA LYS A 148 -26.94 -0.25 -10.57
C LYS A 148 -25.71 0.24 -9.84
N LEU A 149 -25.62 1.54 -9.60
CA LEU A 149 -24.53 2.18 -8.86
C LEU A 149 -24.65 1.91 -7.35
N GLU A 150 -24.51 0.66 -7.00
CA GLU A 150 -24.54 0.15 -5.64
C GLU A 150 -23.63 -1.10 -5.57
N LYS A 151 -23.57 -1.76 -4.41
CA LYS A 151 -22.84 -3.02 -4.29
C LYS A 151 -23.54 -4.10 -5.13
N THR A 152 -22.94 -4.42 -6.26
CA THR A 152 -23.52 -5.29 -7.29
C THR A 152 -22.57 -6.42 -7.66
N GLU A 153 -23.08 -7.62 -7.81
CA GLU A 153 -22.39 -8.78 -8.37
C GLU A 153 -22.44 -8.75 -9.89
N LEU A 154 -21.26 -8.91 -10.52
CA LEU A 154 -21.19 -8.98 -11.98
C LEU A 154 -21.52 -10.38 -12.45
N LYS A 155 -22.18 -10.50 -13.60
CA LYS A 155 -22.29 -11.77 -14.28
C LYS A 155 -20.91 -12.23 -14.76
N GLU A 156 -20.70 -13.52 -14.89
CA GLU A 156 -19.39 -14.08 -15.27
C GLU A 156 -18.90 -13.54 -16.62
N GLU A 157 -19.80 -13.34 -17.56
CA GLU A 157 -19.53 -12.75 -18.89
C GLU A 157 -19.06 -11.28 -18.85
N ASP A 158 -19.32 -10.59 -17.73
CA ASP A 158 -18.95 -9.19 -17.49
C ASP A 158 -17.76 -9.03 -16.53
N TRP A 159 -17.17 -10.13 -16.09
CA TRP A 159 -15.94 -10.07 -15.30
C TRP A 159 -14.81 -9.49 -16.14
N PHE A 160 -13.94 -8.74 -15.49
CA PHE A 160 -12.77 -8.15 -16.13
C PHE A 160 -11.53 -8.29 -15.25
N VAL A 161 -10.36 -8.20 -15.86
CA VAL A 161 -9.09 -8.33 -15.16
C VAL A 161 -8.52 -6.95 -14.86
N VAL A 162 -7.97 -6.80 -13.67
CA VAL A 162 -7.20 -5.62 -13.26
C VAL A 162 -5.85 -6.05 -12.72
N GLU A 163 -4.81 -5.31 -13.05
CA GLU A 163 -3.54 -5.40 -12.36
C GLU A 163 -3.70 -4.76 -10.98
N PHE A 164 -3.38 -5.53 -9.95
CA PHE A 164 -3.54 -5.13 -8.56
C PHE A 164 -2.17 -5.03 -7.89
N GLU A 165 -1.87 -3.87 -7.29
CA GLU A 165 -0.66 -3.64 -6.55
C GLU A 165 -0.82 -3.99 -5.07
N TYR A 166 0.15 -4.71 -4.52
CA TYR A 166 0.18 -5.08 -3.10
C TYR A 166 1.63 -5.06 -2.57
N GLN A 167 1.80 -4.96 -1.26
CA GLN A 167 3.10 -5.04 -0.62
C GLN A 167 3.50 -6.47 -0.31
N ARG A 168 2.56 -7.23 0.20
CA ARG A 168 2.78 -8.61 0.63
C ARG A 168 1.50 -9.42 0.46
N ARG A 169 1.67 -10.65 0.01
CA ARG A 169 0.61 -11.66 0.06
C ARG A 169 0.58 -12.24 1.47
N GLN A 170 -0.57 -12.16 2.12
CA GLN A 170 -0.77 -12.70 3.46
C GLN A 170 -1.42 -14.09 3.39
N ASP A 171 -1.33 -14.82 4.50
CA ASP A 171 -2.07 -16.06 4.65
C ASP A 171 -3.59 -15.81 4.56
N ARG A 172 -4.34 -16.87 4.26
CA ARG A 172 -5.80 -16.80 4.21
C ARG A 172 -6.36 -16.36 5.56
N ASN A 173 -7.33 -15.48 5.52
CA ASN A 173 -8.05 -15.08 6.72
C ASN A 173 -8.98 -16.22 7.22
N SER A 174 -9.65 -16.02 8.35
CA SER A 174 -10.59 -16.99 8.95
C SER A 174 -11.77 -17.38 8.05
N LYS A 175 -12.00 -16.63 6.95
CA LYS A 175 -13.04 -16.91 5.94
C LYS A 175 -12.48 -17.62 4.69
N GLY A 176 -11.21 -18.02 4.71
CA GLY A 176 -10.54 -18.66 3.58
C GLY A 176 -10.18 -17.71 2.41
N GLN A 177 -10.33 -16.39 2.59
CA GLN A 177 -10.02 -15.41 1.57
C GLN A 177 -8.51 -15.16 1.50
N LEU A 178 -7.98 -15.03 0.29
CA LEU A 178 -6.63 -14.49 0.09
C LEU A 178 -6.61 -13.03 0.54
N CYS A 179 -5.58 -12.68 1.29
CA CYS A 179 -5.39 -11.32 1.76
C CYS A 179 -4.11 -10.74 1.16
N PHE A 180 -4.22 -9.48 0.72
CA PHE A 180 -3.09 -8.70 0.27
C PHE A 180 -2.91 -7.51 1.20
N GLU A 181 -1.68 -7.27 1.62
CA GLU A 181 -1.33 -6.05 2.32
C GLU A 181 -1.23 -4.91 1.31
N LEU A 182 -2.03 -3.86 1.51
CA LEU A 182 -2.08 -2.70 0.62
C LEU A 182 -0.83 -1.83 0.79
N PRO A 183 -0.32 -1.20 -0.29
CA PRO A 183 0.84 -0.34 -0.28
C PRO A 183 0.72 0.91 0.59
#